data_8146293f16a0082a03815ca3044f61fe
#
_entry.id   8146293f16a0082a03815ca3044f61fe
#
_cell.length_a   1.000
_cell.length_b   1.000
_cell.length_c   1.000
_cell.angle_alpha   90.00
_cell.angle_beta   90.00
_cell.angle_gamma   90.00
#
_symmetry.space_group_name_H-M   'P 1'
#
loop_
_entity.id
_entity.type
_entity.pdbx_description
1 polymer ?
#
loop_
_entity_poly.entity_id
_entity_poly.type
_entity_poly.pdbx_seq_one_letter_code
_entity_poly.pdbx_strand_id
1 'polypeptide(L)'
;MRATLAEALGIRVSLLQSGMGGVAGPDLACAVSEAGAAGCLGGYKLVGEALSAALKRLVAGTDRAVGVNFIPEVVGPEELDRQVTQVLDETPRQVYLSLFGMPDDAVCERITGAGRQLVVQIGTVRDGVRAAEQGAIVVVQGTEAGGHLLGTSHRDELVAELRALLPDACLVAAGGIGSPAEAARAVAAGADGVLLGTAFVVARESMAHPYFKTAVCASDEADTVITDVYEIGWSGRRHRVLATAVTRDCDQPKKFIGRTVVEGKQYVVPRFSAAVPTVTTSGRIEEMAMYCGLSCGAISGERPAADIVAEFARILPGSGTVGTENVEESHGKL
;
A
#
# COMPACT_ATOMS: atom_id res chain seq x y z
N MET A 1 26.39 -1.46 -7.01
CA MET A 1 25.49 -2.64 -6.88
C MET A 1 24.13 -2.11 -6.44
N ARG A 2 23.07 -2.49 -7.15
CA ARG A 2 21.69 -2.12 -6.83
C ARG A 2 21.29 -2.71 -5.48
N ALA A 3 20.87 -1.88 -4.53
CA ALA A 3 20.28 -2.36 -3.29
C ALA A 3 18.88 -2.95 -3.59
N THR A 4 18.64 -4.17 -3.14
CA THR A 4 17.30 -4.78 -3.20
C THR A 4 16.37 -4.11 -2.18
N LEU A 5 15.05 -4.26 -2.36
CA LEU A 5 14.08 -3.80 -1.36
C LEU A 5 14.37 -4.37 0.03
N ALA A 6 14.74 -5.65 0.07
CA ALA A 6 15.07 -6.33 1.32
C ALA A 6 16.29 -5.73 2.04
N GLU A 7 17.34 -5.39 1.29
CA GLU A 7 18.53 -4.74 1.85
C GLU A 7 18.23 -3.31 2.30
N ALA A 8 17.48 -2.55 1.49
CA ALA A 8 17.14 -1.16 1.79
C ALA A 8 16.33 -1.01 3.08
N LEU A 9 15.42 -1.94 3.36
CA LEU A 9 14.54 -1.91 4.53
C LEU A 9 14.91 -2.92 5.64
N GLY A 10 15.91 -3.79 5.43
CA GLY A 10 16.27 -4.84 6.39
C GLY A 10 15.17 -5.87 6.62
N ILE A 11 14.41 -6.23 5.57
CA ILE A 11 13.29 -7.18 5.61
C ILE A 11 13.65 -8.54 5.02
N ARG A 12 12.89 -9.58 5.39
CA ARG A 12 13.13 -10.96 4.94
C ARG A 12 12.35 -11.34 3.68
N VAL A 13 11.30 -10.62 3.36
CA VAL A 13 10.46 -10.83 2.18
C VAL A 13 10.34 -9.50 1.46
N SER A 14 10.72 -9.42 0.17
CA SER A 14 10.69 -8.19 -0.63
C SER A 14 9.26 -7.75 -0.95
N LEU A 15 8.47 -7.50 0.11
CA LEU A 15 7.06 -7.17 0.06
C LEU A 15 6.75 -5.96 0.95
N LEU A 16 6.01 -5.00 0.40
CA LEU A 16 5.40 -3.90 1.12
C LEU A 16 3.89 -4.11 1.24
N GLN A 17 3.32 -3.78 2.40
CA GLN A 17 1.88 -3.63 2.54
C GLN A 17 1.52 -2.16 2.31
N SER A 18 0.52 -1.91 1.47
CA SER A 18 0.05 -0.56 1.14
C SER A 18 -0.53 0.17 2.36
N GLY A 19 -0.14 1.43 2.55
CA GLY A 19 -0.69 2.31 3.59
C GLY A 19 -2.10 2.77 3.26
N MET A 20 -3.09 1.89 3.40
CA MET A 20 -4.49 2.15 3.05
C MET A 20 -5.18 2.96 4.16
N GLY A 21 -5.60 4.20 3.84
CA GLY A 21 -6.29 5.07 4.79
C GLY A 21 -7.56 4.44 5.38
N GLY A 22 -7.68 4.42 6.70
CA GLY A 22 -8.81 3.82 7.41
C GLY A 22 -8.80 2.29 7.50
N VAL A 23 -8.05 1.60 6.63
CA VAL A 23 -7.98 0.12 6.57
C VAL A 23 -6.70 -0.41 7.20
N ALA A 24 -5.55 0.20 6.90
CA ALA A 24 -4.26 -0.20 7.42
C ALA A 24 -3.95 0.56 8.72
N GLY A 25 -4.39 0.03 9.85
CA GLY A 25 -4.07 0.49 11.19
C GLY A 25 -2.71 -0.02 11.69
N PRO A 26 -2.29 0.40 12.90
CA PRO A 26 -1.03 -0.08 13.50
C PRO A 26 -0.96 -1.61 13.62
N ASP A 27 -2.07 -2.27 13.96
CA ASP A 27 -2.09 -3.72 14.17
C ASP A 27 -1.77 -4.48 12.88
N LEU A 28 -2.33 -4.07 11.73
CA LEU A 28 -2.00 -4.66 10.44
C LEU A 28 -0.54 -4.39 10.07
N ALA A 29 -0.08 -3.15 10.21
CA ALA A 29 1.28 -2.77 9.85
C ALA A 29 2.31 -3.55 10.67
N CYS A 30 2.11 -3.68 12.00
CA CYS A 30 2.96 -4.47 12.87
C CYS A 30 2.94 -5.96 12.51
N ALA A 31 1.77 -6.54 12.28
CA ALA A 31 1.64 -7.97 11.93
C ALA A 31 2.39 -8.32 10.63
N VAL A 32 2.32 -7.46 9.63
CA VAL A 32 3.08 -7.62 8.37
C VAL A 32 4.59 -7.51 8.62
N SER A 33 5.04 -6.54 9.44
CA SER A 33 6.45 -6.36 9.76
C SER A 33 7.00 -7.55 10.56
N GLU A 34 6.27 -8.05 11.53
CA GLU A 34 6.65 -9.24 12.31
C GLU A 34 6.72 -10.51 11.44
N ALA A 35 5.88 -10.61 10.41
CA ALA A 35 5.95 -11.69 9.42
C ALA A 35 7.19 -11.62 8.51
N GLY A 36 7.93 -10.50 8.52
CA GLY A 36 9.21 -10.34 7.80
C GLY A 36 9.11 -9.54 6.50
N ALA A 37 7.98 -8.96 6.19
CA ALA A 37 7.78 -7.96 5.14
C ALA A 37 7.87 -6.54 5.73
N ALA A 38 7.45 -5.51 5.02
CA ALA A 38 7.35 -4.16 5.57
C ALA A 38 5.88 -3.70 5.59
N GLY A 39 5.30 -3.60 6.78
CA GLY A 39 3.97 -3.06 7.01
C GLY A 39 3.96 -1.53 6.92
N CYS A 40 2.80 -0.94 6.64
CA CYS A 40 2.65 0.49 6.51
C CYS A 40 1.32 0.99 7.07
N LEU A 41 1.39 1.89 8.04
CA LEU A 41 0.22 2.60 8.59
C LEU A 41 -0.35 3.55 7.52
N GLY A 42 -1.66 3.52 7.31
CA GLY A 42 -2.37 4.50 6.51
C GLY A 42 -2.56 5.82 7.27
N GLY A 43 -1.54 6.68 7.28
CA GLY A 43 -1.53 7.96 8.00
C GLY A 43 -2.49 9.01 7.43
N TYR A 44 -2.82 8.94 6.14
CA TYR A 44 -3.78 9.75 5.40
C TYR A 44 -4.06 11.14 6.00
N LYS A 45 -5.11 11.28 6.83
CA LYS A 45 -5.51 12.52 7.51
C LYS A 45 -5.21 12.54 9.02
N LEU A 46 -4.40 11.60 9.51
CA LEU A 46 -3.99 11.61 10.91
C LEU A 46 -3.07 12.80 11.18
N VAL A 47 -3.37 13.57 12.21
CA VAL A 47 -2.62 14.77 12.60
C VAL A 47 -2.59 14.92 14.12
N GLY A 48 -1.59 15.63 14.64
CA GLY A 48 -1.48 15.96 16.06
C GLY A 48 -1.58 14.74 16.98
N GLU A 49 -2.44 14.81 18.00
CA GLU A 49 -2.58 13.73 19.01
C GLU A 49 -2.98 12.38 18.41
N ALA A 50 -3.79 12.38 17.36
CA ALA A 50 -4.21 11.17 16.69
C ALA A 50 -3.06 10.47 15.96
N LEU A 51 -2.23 11.24 15.26
CA LEU A 51 -1.01 10.71 14.67
C LEU A 51 -0.05 10.22 15.75
N SER A 52 0.20 11.00 16.83
CA SER A 52 1.01 10.56 17.97
C SER A 52 0.53 9.24 18.58
N ALA A 53 -0.77 9.09 18.78
CA ALA A 53 -1.34 7.86 19.33
C ALA A 53 -1.11 6.65 18.42
N ALA A 54 -1.28 6.84 17.10
CA ALA A 54 -1.02 5.80 16.11
C ALA A 54 0.47 5.44 16.03
N LEU A 55 1.37 6.44 16.04
CA LEU A 55 2.83 6.25 16.03
C LEU A 55 3.32 5.51 17.28
N LYS A 56 2.81 5.86 18.47
CA LYS A 56 3.13 5.15 19.71
C LYS A 56 2.74 3.68 19.66
N ARG A 57 1.54 3.38 19.13
CA ARG A 57 1.11 1.98 18.94
C ARG A 57 1.99 1.25 17.93
N LEU A 58 2.35 1.92 16.84
CA LEU A 58 3.20 1.36 15.78
C LEU A 58 4.59 0.99 16.33
N VAL A 59 5.24 1.91 17.05
CA VAL A 59 6.57 1.72 17.63
C VAL A 59 6.55 0.69 18.78
N ALA A 60 5.48 0.65 19.57
CA ALA A 60 5.33 -0.36 20.62
C ALA A 60 5.02 -1.77 20.08
N GLY A 61 4.48 -1.87 18.87
CA GLY A 61 4.04 -3.13 18.26
C GLY A 61 5.13 -3.88 17.49
N THR A 62 6.22 -3.21 17.08
CA THR A 62 7.32 -3.85 16.34
C THR A 62 8.62 -3.04 16.41
N ASP A 63 9.74 -3.75 16.48
CA ASP A 63 11.08 -3.19 16.33
C ASP A 63 11.62 -3.33 14.89
N ARG A 64 10.82 -3.88 13.98
CA ARG A 64 11.18 -4.10 12.58
C ARG A 64 10.86 -2.89 11.71
N ALA A 65 11.30 -2.92 10.45
CA ALA A 65 10.95 -1.90 9.47
C ALA A 65 9.43 -1.81 9.32
N VAL A 66 8.88 -0.63 9.57
CA VAL A 66 7.46 -0.33 9.45
C VAL A 66 7.30 1.10 8.94
N GLY A 67 6.27 1.41 8.16
CA GLY A 67 6.11 2.70 7.53
C GLY A 67 4.89 3.47 7.96
N VAL A 68 4.88 4.75 7.57
CA VAL A 68 3.69 5.62 7.65
C VAL A 68 3.48 6.24 6.28
N ASN A 69 2.26 6.11 5.74
CA ASN A 69 1.90 6.63 4.43
C ASN A 69 1.09 7.91 4.52
N PHE A 70 1.51 8.93 3.78
CA PHE A 70 0.78 10.18 3.59
C PHE A 70 0.45 10.42 2.12
N ILE A 71 -0.49 11.35 1.87
CA ILE A 71 -0.99 11.67 0.54
C ILE A 71 -0.84 13.19 0.31
N PRO A 72 0.29 13.65 -0.27
CA PRO A 72 0.60 15.06 -0.42
C PRO A 72 -0.52 15.89 -1.03
N GLU A 73 -1.13 15.41 -2.12
CA GLU A 73 -2.17 16.15 -2.85
C GLU A 73 -3.46 16.37 -2.05
N VAL A 74 -3.71 15.53 -1.02
CA VAL A 74 -4.93 15.64 -0.22
C VAL A 74 -4.75 16.53 1.00
N VAL A 75 -3.60 16.41 1.66
CA VAL A 75 -3.36 17.18 2.89
C VAL A 75 -2.76 18.55 2.61
N GLY A 76 -2.12 18.73 1.46
CA GLY A 76 -1.42 19.96 1.11
C GLY A 76 -0.07 20.11 1.81
N PRO A 77 0.75 21.10 1.36
CA PRO A 77 2.15 21.19 1.76
C PRO A 77 2.36 21.47 3.25
N GLU A 78 1.57 22.36 3.85
CA GLU A 78 1.72 22.73 5.26
C GLU A 78 1.40 21.56 6.20
N GLU A 79 0.33 20.81 5.91
CA GLU A 79 -0.04 19.67 6.75
C GLU A 79 0.91 18.50 6.54
N LEU A 80 1.36 18.26 5.29
CA LEU A 80 2.38 17.27 5.02
C LEU A 80 3.67 17.56 5.79
N ASP A 81 4.08 18.84 5.85
CA ASP A 81 5.27 19.25 6.60
C ASP A 81 5.11 18.95 8.10
N ARG A 82 3.95 19.23 8.68
CA ARG A 82 3.64 18.87 10.08
C ARG A 82 3.66 17.37 10.31
N GLN A 83 3.03 16.58 9.44
CA GLN A 83 3.00 15.12 9.52
C GLN A 83 4.41 14.52 9.43
N VAL A 84 5.22 14.99 8.48
CA VAL A 84 6.62 14.53 8.33
C VAL A 84 7.43 14.89 9.56
N THR A 85 7.33 16.14 10.07
CA THR A 85 7.99 16.57 11.31
C THR A 85 7.66 15.62 12.45
N GLN A 86 6.38 15.39 12.65
CA GLN A 86 5.91 14.57 13.77
C GLN A 86 6.42 13.12 13.69
N VAL A 87 6.44 12.51 12.50
CA VAL A 87 7.04 11.17 12.34
C VAL A 87 8.54 11.19 12.63
N LEU A 88 9.27 12.19 12.14
CA LEU A 88 10.72 12.29 12.37
C LEU A 88 11.07 12.46 13.85
N ASP A 89 10.28 13.24 14.58
CA ASP A 89 10.52 13.56 15.99
C ASP A 89 10.05 12.45 16.94
N GLU A 90 8.94 11.77 16.63
CA GLU A 90 8.29 10.83 17.54
C GLU A 90 8.63 9.35 17.27
N THR A 91 9.39 9.04 16.21
CA THR A 91 9.67 7.64 15.84
C THR A 91 11.15 7.35 15.64
N PRO A 92 11.60 6.10 15.88
CA PRO A 92 12.97 5.70 15.61
C PRO A 92 13.24 5.52 14.10
N ARG A 93 14.55 5.37 13.74
CA ARG A 93 15.00 5.38 12.33
C ARG A 93 14.44 4.25 11.45
N GLN A 94 14.05 3.11 12.01
CA GLN A 94 13.45 2.01 11.25
C GLN A 94 12.05 2.31 10.71
N VAL A 95 11.41 3.40 11.17
CA VAL A 95 10.14 3.86 10.61
C VAL A 95 10.41 4.61 9.32
N TYR A 96 10.02 4.04 8.18
CA TYR A 96 10.13 4.68 6.87
C TYR A 96 8.90 5.55 6.55
N LEU A 97 9.08 6.54 5.67
CA LEU A 97 7.97 7.36 5.19
C LEU A 97 7.59 6.93 3.77
N SER A 98 6.30 6.72 3.56
CA SER A 98 5.71 6.39 2.26
C SER A 98 4.81 7.53 1.80
N LEU A 99 4.97 7.96 0.55
CA LEU A 99 4.20 9.06 -0.03
C LEU A 99 3.47 8.58 -1.28
N PHE A 100 2.17 8.82 -1.32
CA PHE A 100 1.33 8.53 -2.48
C PHE A 100 1.33 9.72 -3.42
N GLY A 101 2.05 9.60 -4.54
CA GLY A 101 2.37 10.70 -5.46
C GLY A 101 3.67 11.42 -5.07
N MET A 102 4.28 12.07 -6.05
CA MET A 102 5.54 12.78 -5.88
C MET A 102 5.33 14.08 -5.09
N PRO A 103 5.98 14.27 -3.93
CA PRO A 103 5.94 15.52 -3.19
C PRO A 103 6.93 16.54 -3.78
N ASP A 104 7.04 17.72 -3.15
CA ASP A 104 8.11 18.65 -3.41
C ASP A 104 9.48 18.09 -2.98
N ASP A 105 10.55 18.46 -3.71
CA ASP A 105 11.91 17.95 -3.48
C ASP A 105 12.40 18.23 -2.06
N ALA A 106 12.06 19.39 -1.50
CA ALA A 106 12.41 19.75 -0.13
C ALA A 106 11.88 18.76 0.92
N VAL A 107 10.71 18.15 0.69
CA VAL A 107 10.15 17.10 1.57
C VAL A 107 10.99 15.82 1.45
N CYS A 108 11.38 15.45 0.23
CA CYS A 108 12.24 14.30 -0.01
C CYS A 108 13.61 14.47 0.67
N GLU A 109 14.26 15.60 0.43
CA GLU A 109 15.57 15.94 1.01
C GLU A 109 15.53 15.93 2.55
N ARG A 110 14.46 16.43 3.12
CA ARG A 110 14.30 16.43 4.58
C ARG A 110 14.17 15.03 5.16
N ILE A 111 13.39 14.14 4.52
CA ILE A 111 13.21 12.75 4.95
C ILE A 111 14.53 11.98 4.82
N THR A 112 15.17 12.04 3.66
CA THR A 112 16.44 11.35 3.39
C THR A 112 17.60 11.94 4.20
N GLY A 113 17.66 13.26 4.35
CA GLY A 113 18.63 13.96 5.19
C GLY A 113 18.51 13.62 6.69
N ALA A 114 17.33 13.25 7.16
CA ALA A 114 17.12 12.71 8.50
C ALA A 114 17.55 11.21 8.65
N GLY A 115 18.09 10.62 7.58
CA GLY A 115 18.51 9.21 7.54
C GLY A 115 17.34 8.23 7.54
N ARG A 116 16.16 8.65 7.03
CA ARG A 116 15.00 7.79 6.87
C ARG A 116 14.92 7.24 5.47
N GLN A 117 14.41 6.01 5.34
CA GLN A 117 14.04 5.50 4.03
C GLN A 117 12.77 6.23 3.53
N LEU A 118 12.85 6.70 2.29
CA LEU A 118 11.75 7.32 1.58
C LEU A 118 11.19 6.33 0.55
N VAL A 119 9.90 6.11 0.57
CA VAL A 119 9.15 5.31 -0.41
C VAL A 119 8.19 6.24 -1.13
N VAL A 120 8.26 6.31 -2.47
CA VAL A 120 7.37 7.16 -3.26
C VAL A 120 6.60 6.32 -4.26
N GLN A 121 5.28 6.36 -4.19
CA GLN A 121 4.42 5.69 -5.15
C GLN A 121 4.13 6.61 -6.33
N ILE A 122 4.37 6.11 -7.55
CA ILE A 122 4.25 6.87 -8.80
C ILE A 122 3.41 6.10 -9.83
N GLY A 123 2.91 6.80 -10.84
CA GLY A 123 2.16 6.24 -11.96
C GLY A 123 2.68 6.67 -13.33
N THR A 124 3.80 7.42 -13.40
CA THR A 124 4.41 7.88 -14.65
C THR A 124 5.92 7.70 -14.64
N VAL A 125 6.53 7.55 -15.81
CA VAL A 125 7.99 7.47 -15.96
C VAL A 125 8.67 8.72 -15.40
N ARG A 126 8.11 9.90 -15.70
CA ARG A 126 8.64 11.18 -15.22
C ARG A 126 8.77 11.24 -13.71
N ASP A 127 7.70 10.84 -13.00
CA ASP A 127 7.71 10.86 -11.55
C ASP A 127 8.62 9.77 -10.97
N GLY A 128 8.73 8.62 -11.67
CA GLY A 128 9.65 7.54 -11.29
C GLY A 128 11.12 7.96 -11.36
N VAL A 129 11.52 8.65 -12.43
CA VAL A 129 12.88 9.21 -12.56
C VAL A 129 13.14 10.21 -11.45
N ARG A 130 12.23 11.17 -11.24
CA ARG A 130 12.36 12.17 -10.19
C ARG A 130 12.45 11.57 -8.79
N ALA A 131 11.62 10.56 -8.48
CA ALA A 131 11.66 9.86 -7.19
C ALA A 131 13.00 9.15 -6.96
N ALA A 132 13.55 8.50 -7.99
CA ALA A 132 14.85 7.85 -7.91
C ALA A 132 16.00 8.84 -7.71
N GLU A 133 15.96 10.01 -8.36
CA GLU A 133 16.93 11.11 -8.16
C GLU A 133 16.94 11.62 -6.71
N GLN A 134 15.80 11.54 -6.00
CA GLN A 134 15.67 11.87 -4.58
C GLN A 134 16.09 10.71 -3.65
N GLY A 135 16.61 9.61 -4.17
CA GLY A 135 17.05 8.46 -3.40
C GLY A 135 15.90 7.61 -2.84
N ALA A 136 14.69 7.74 -3.39
CA ALA A 136 13.53 6.99 -2.93
C ALA A 136 13.51 5.54 -3.46
N ILE A 137 12.93 4.64 -2.67
CA ILE A 137 12.37 3.38 -3.17
C ILE A 137 11.13 3.73 -4.00
N VAL A 138 11.12 3.37 -5.28
CA VAL A 138 10.09 3.77 -6.23
C VAL A 138 9.01 2.69 -6.34
N VAL A 139 7.81 2.98 -5.86
CA VAL A 139 6.64 2.09 -6.02
C VAL A 139 5.93 2.45 -7.32
N VAL A 140 5.98 1.53 -8.28
CA VAL A 140 5.44 1.68 -9.63
C VAL A 140 4.01 1.15 -9.69
N GLN A 141 3.05 2.07 -9.69
CA GLN A 141 1.63 1.72 -9.70
C GLN A 141 1.09 1.60 -11.12
N GLY A 142 0.54 0.42 -11.45
CA GLY A 142 -0.25 0.22 -12.67
C GLY A 142 -1.74 0.48 -12.48
N THR A 143 -2.48 0.53 -13.60
CA THR A 143 -3.94 0.68 -13.63
C THR A 143 -4.69 -0.51 -13.04
N GLU A 144 -4.03 -1.63 -12.83
CA GLU A 144 -4.54 -2.84 -12.16
C GLU A 144 -4.76 -2.64 -10.65
N ALA A 145 -4.19 -1.56 -10.10
CA ALA A 145 -4.31 -1.26 -8.67
C ALA A 145 -5.74 -0.91 -8.27
N GLY A 146 -6.12 -1.30 -7.06
CA GLY A 146 -7.28 -0.75 -6.35
C GLY A 146 -6.97 0.62 -5.76
N GLY A 147 -8.00 1.41 -5.50
CA GLY A 147 -7.85 2.76 -5.01
C GLY A 147 -7.55 3.79 -6.08
N HIS A 148 -7.09 4.96 -5.66
CA HIS A 148 -6.78 6.07 -6.55
C HIS A 148 -5.58 5.75 -7.45
N LEU A 149 -5.64 6.19 -8.70
CA LEU A 149 -4.64 5.88 -9.73
C LEU A 149 -3.77 7.10 -10.02
N LEU A 150 -2.45 6.92 -9.99
CA LEU A 150 -1.47 7.96 -10.27
C LEU A 150 -1.12 8.08 -11.75
N GLY A 151 -1.49 7.08 -12.56
CA GLY A 151 -1.22 7.04 -13.99
C GLY A 151 -2.23 6.21 -14.76
N THR A 152 -1.92 5.97 -16.05
CA THR A 152 -2.78 5.26 -17.00
C THR A 152 -2.11 4.05 -17.66
N SER A 153 -0.86 3.76 -17.28
CA SER A 153 -0.06 2.66 -17.84
C SER A 153 -0.29 1.36 -17.08
N HIS A 154 -0.08 0.23 -17.75
CA HIS A 154 -0.01 -1.07 -17.11
C HIS A 154 1.27 -1.19 -16.27
N ARG A 155 1.17 -1.89 -15.13
CA ARG A 155 2.25 -2.04 -14.15
C ARG A 155 3.54 -2.59 -14.77
N ASP A 156 3.47 -3.75 -15.44
CA ASP A 156 4.66 -4.44 -15.94
C ASP A 156 5.37 -3.65 -17.05
N GLU A 157 4.60 -2.96 -17.90
CA GLU A 157 5.13 -2.06 -18.93
C GLU A 157 5.89 -0.89 -18.29
N LEU A 158 5.28 -0.22 -17.31
CA LEU A 158 5.87 0.91 -16.61
C LEU A 158 7.13 0.50 -15.80
N VAL A 159 7.09 -0.69 -15.17
CA VAL A 159 8.26 -1.26 -14.48
C VAL A 159 9.40 -1.52 -15.46
N ALA A 160 9.13 -2.15 -16.60
CA ALA A 160 10.15 -2.47 -17.61
C ALA A 160 10.77 -1.19 -18.20
N GLU A 161 9.97 -0.18 -18.49
CA GLU A 161 10.45 1.12 -18.99
C GLU A 161 11.34 1.82 -17.96
N LEU A 162 10.89 1.91 -16.70
CA LEU A 162 11.67 2.49 -15.62
C LEU A 162 12.96 1.71 -15.35
N ARG A 163 12.92 0.37 -15.41
CA ARG A 163 14.12 -0.46 -15.22
C ARG A 163 15.18 -0.20 -16.28
N ALA A 164 14.76 0.02 -17.54
CA ALA A 164 15.68 0.36 -18.62
C ALA A 164 16.35 1.72 -18.41
N LEU A 165 15.63 2.70 -17.87
CA LEU A 165 16.12 4.05 -17.59
C LEU A 165 16.94 4.14 -16.29
N LEU A 166 16.58 3.35 -15.29
CA LEU A 166 17.08 3.40 -13.92
C LEU A 166 17.60 2.01 -13.47
N PRO A 167 18.72 1.54 -14.03
CA PRO A 167 19.22 0.18 -13.77
C PRO A 167 19.56 -0.08 -12.30
N ASP A 168 19.93 0.97 -11.55
CA ASP A 168 20.35 0.87 -10.15
C ASP A 168 19.27 1.27 -9.13
N ALA A 169 18.11 1.79 -9.56
CA ALA A 169 17.03 2.17 -8.66
C ALA A 169 16.32 0.94 -8.05
N CYS A 170 15.87 1.05 -6.80
CA CYS A 170 14.99 0.06 -6.20
C CYS A 170 13.54 0.29 -6.66
N LEU A 171 13.01 -0.61 -7.49
CA LEU A 171 11.66 -0.56 -8.07
C LEU A 171 10.76 -1.60 -7.42
N VAL A 172 9.59 -1.18 -6.95
CA VAL A 172 8.57 -2.04 -6.33
C VAL A 172 7.30 -1.98 -7.15
N ALA A 173 6.84 -3.13 -7.64
CA ALA A 173 5.64 -3.20 -8.47
C ALA A 173 4.37 -3.16 -7.63
N ALA A 174 3.37 -2.37 -8.03
CA ALA A 174 2.09 -2.22 -7.34
C ALA A 174 0.90 -2.30 -8.31
N GLY A 175 -0.14 -3.02 -7.91
CA GLY A 175 -1.37 -3.18 -8.69
C GLY A 175 -1.57 -4.58 -9.25
N GLY A 176 -2.76 -5.14 -9.05
CA GLY A 176 -3.17 -6.43 -9.60
C GLY A 176 -2.40 -7.64 -9.08
N ILE A 177 -1.60 -7.53 -8.01
CA ILE A 177 -0.81 -8.63 -7.47
C ILE A 177 -1.60 -9.27 -6.31
N GLY A 178 -2.12 -10.47 -6.52
CA GLY A 178 -2.87 -11.26 -5.53
C GLY A 178 -2.33 -12.68 -5.35
N SER A 179 -1.36 -13.09 -6.17
CA SER A 179 -0.77 -14.42 -6.14
C SER A 179 0.75 -14.40 -6.34
N PRO A 180 1.48 -15.45 -5.89
CA PRO A 180 2.91 -15.61 -6.19
C PRO A 180 3.25 -15.59 -7.69
N ALA A 181 2.37 -16.08 -8.56
CA ALA A 181 2.57 -16.06 -10.00
C ALA A 181 2.60 -14.63 -10.55
N GLU A 182 1.73 -13.75 -10.05
CA GLU A 182 1.71 -12.33 -10.42
C GLU A 182 2.93 -11.58 -9.87
N ALA A 183 3.37 -11.90 -8.66
CA ALA A 183 4.61 -11.38 -8.11
C ALA A 183 5.82 -11.79 -8.95
N ALA A 184 5.89 -13.05 -9.40
CA ALA A 184 6.95 -13.52 -10.28
C ALA A 184 6.97 -12.78 -11.63
N ARG A 185 5.81 -12.48 -12.22
CA ARG A 185 5.73 -11.65 -13.44
C ARG A 185 6.27 -10.25 -13.21
N ALA A 186 5.89 -9.62 -12.10
CA ALA A 186 6.39 -8.29 -11.75
C ALA A 186 7.92 -8.25 -11.57
N VAL A 187 8.50 -9.28 -10.93
CA VAL A 187 9.94 -9.44 -10.80
C VAL A 187 10.60 -9.68 -12.18
N ALA A 188 9.99 -10.50 -13.03
CA ALA A 188 10.48 -10.73 -14.40
C ALA A 188 10.45 -9.45 -15.26
N ALA A 189 9.49 -8.53 -15.00
CA ALA A 189 9.46 -7.20 -15.62
C ALA A 189 10.54 -6.25 -15.10
N GLY A 190 11.24 -6.60 -14.02
CA GLY A 190 12.36 -5.82 -13.47
C GLY A 190 12.15 -5.23 -12.07
N ALA A 191 11.07 -5.58 -11.36
CA ALA A 191 10.86 -5.15 -9.99
C ALA A 191 11.78 -5.86 -9.00
N ASP A 192 12.16 -5.17 -7.92
CA ASP A 192 12.95 -5.68 -6.79
C ASP A 192 12.07 -6.22 -5.65
N GLY A 193 10.77 -6.00 -5.75
CA GLY A 193 9.77 -6.41 -4.79
C GLY A 193 8.37 -5.99 -5.23
N VAL A 194 7.39 -6.24 -4.39
CA VAL A 194 5.99 -5.92 -4.68
C VAL A 194 5.32 -5.17 -3.54
N LEU A 195 4.30 -4.36 -3.87
CA LEU A 195 3.40 -3.75 -2.90
C LEU A 195 1.99 -4.32 -3.09
N LEU A 196 1.43 -4.87 -2.01
CA LEU A 196 0.10 -5.45 -1.98
C LEU A 196 -0.88 -4.54 -1.21
N GLY A 197 -2.05 -4.27 -1.82
CA GLY A 197 -3.16 -3.57 -1.17
C GLY A 197 -4.32 -4.51 -0.87
N THR A 198 -5.07 -4.89 -1.89
CA THR A 198 -6.33 -5.65 -1.80
C THR A 198 -6.20 -6.95 -0.98
N ALA A 199 -5.08 -7.67 -1.11
CA ALA A 199 -4.81 -8.87 -0.33
C ALA A 199 -4.82 -8.60 1.19
N PHE A 200 -4.36 -7.42 1.62
CA PHE A 200 -4.36 -7.02 3.02
C PHE A 200 -5.66 -6.33 3.47
N VAL A 201 -6.57 -5.97 2.57
CA VAL A 201 -7.94 -5.55 2.96
C VAL A 201 -8.63 -6.68 3.71
N VAL A 202 -8.45 -7.93 3.28
CA VAL A 202 -9.07 -9.11 3.88
C VAL A 202 -8.26 -9.72 5.03
N ALA A 203 -7.11 -9.14 5.40
CA ALA A 203 -6.37 -9.61 6.57
C ALA A 203 -7.20 -9.46 7.85
N ARG A 204 -7.03 -10.37 8.82
CA ARG A 204 -7.73 -10.33 10.12
C ARG A 204 -7.46 -9.02 10.86
N GLU A 205 -6.23 -8.53 10.78
CA GLU A 205 -5.73 -7.33 11.45
C GLU A 205 -6.17 -6.03 10.75
N SER A 206 -6.77 -6.15 9.55
CA SER A 206 -7.30 -5.01 8.79
C SER A 206 -8.55 -4.44 9.45
N MET A 207 -8.64 -3.11 9.44
CA MET A 207 -9.81 -2.37 9.92
C MET A 207 -10.94 -2.26 8.87
N ALA A 208 -10.85 -2.93 7.72
CA ALA A 208 -11.92 -2.95 6.74
C ALA A 208 -13.21 -3.53 7.32
N HIS A 209 -14.35 -2.96 6.93
CA HIS A 209 -15.66 -3.46 7.35
C HIS A 209 -15.87 -4.94 6.93
N PRO A 210 -16.50 -5.82 7.75
CA PRO A 210 -16.71 -7.22 7.39
C PRO A 210 -17.41 -7.41 6.03
N TYR A 211 -18.40 -6.58 5.72
CA TYR A 211 -19.04 -6.59 4.41
C TYR A 211 -18.04 -6.32 3.27
N PHE A 212 -17.13 -5.36 3.44
CA PHE A 212 -16.10 -5.06 2.44
C PHE A 212 -15.15 -6.26 2.25
N LYS A 213 -14.67 -6.88 3.32
CA LYS A 213 -13.85 -8.09 3.25
C LYS A 213 -14.57 -9.21 2.49
N THR A 214 -15.85 -9.48 2.84
CA THR A 214 -16.67 -10.50 2.18
C THR A 214 -16.87 -10.16 0.70
N ALA A 215 -17.16 -8.90 0.36
CA ALA A 215 -17.34 -8.47 -1.02
C ALA A 215 -16.06 -8.69 -1.86
N VAL A 216 -14.88 -8.37 -1.32
CA VAL A 216 -13.59 -8.63 -2.00
C VAL A 216 -13.40 -10.13 -2.26
N CYS A 217 -13.67 -10.99 -1.27
CA CYS A 217 -13.51 -12.44 -1.40
C CYS A 217 -14.52 -13.09 -2.38
N ALA A 218 -15.64 -12.41 -2.65
CA ALA A 218 -16.69 -12.89 -3.55
C ALA A 218 -16.58 -12.34 -4.98
N SER A 219 -15.58 -11.50 -5.25
CA SER A 219 -15.44 -10.76 -6.51
C SER A 219 -14.27 -11.27 -7.34
N ASP A 220 -14.37 -11.09 -8.64
CA ASP A 220 -13.28 -11.25 -9.60
C ASP A 220 -12.90 -9.93 -10.30
N GLU A 221 -11.99 -10.00 -11.27
CA GLU A 221 -11.50 -8.82 -11.99
C GLU A 221 -12.63 -8.04 -12.69
N ALA A 222 -13.65 -8.76 -13.22
CA ALA A 222 -14.78 -8.18 -13.96
C ALA A 222 -15.73 -7.41 -13.04
N ASP A 223 -15.70 -7.68 -11.73
CA ASP A 223 -16.47 -6.95 -10.73
C ASP A 223 -15.86 -5.60 -10.33
N THR A 224 -14.70 -5.24 -10.88
CA THR A 224 -14.05 -3.96 -10.60
C THR A 224 -14.30 -2.95 -11.72
N VAL A 225 -14.34 -1.67 -11.36
CA VAL A 225 -14.49 -0.57 -12.32
C VAL A 225 -13.58 0.60 -11.97
N ILE A 226 -13.00 1.26 -12.99
CA ILE A 226 -12.33 2.54 -12.83
C ILE A 226 -13.35 3.66 -13.02
N THR A 227 -13.51 4.50 -12.01
CA THR A 227 -14.48 5.59 -11.95
C THR A 227 -13.87 6.82 -11.26
N ASP A 228 -14.57 7.92 -11.26
CA ASP A 228 -14.33 9.14 -10.50
C ASP A 228 -15.48 9.50 -9.55
N VAL A 229 -16.49 8.62 -9.45
CA VAL A 229 -17.75 8.88 -8.76
C VAL A 229 -17.60 9.14 -7.25
N TYR A 230 -16.60 8.57 -6.58
CA TYR A 230 -16.35 8.78 -5.15
C TYR A 230 -15.39 9.97 -4.94
N GLU A 231 -15.84 11.17 -5.27
CA GLU A 231 -15.03 12.40 -5.29
C GLU A 231 -15.06 13.23 -3.98
N ILE A 232 -16.06 13.01 -3.10
CA ILE A 232 -16.19 13.81 -1.88
C ILE A 232 -15.06 13.44 -0.90
N GLY A 233 -14.16 14.41 -0.71
CA GLY A 233 -12.97 14.25 0.16
C GLY A 233 -11.67 13.95 -0.60
N TRP A 234 -11.75 13.56 -1.88
CA TRP A 234 -10.62 13.44 -2.79
C TRP A 234 -11.10 13.55 -4.24
N SER A 235 -11.20 14.76 -4.75
CA SER A 235 -11.73 15.05 -6.10
C SER A 235 -10.65 14.99 -7.19
N GLY A 236 -11.10 14.83 -8.44
CA GLY A 236 -10.26 14.97 -9.63
C GLY A 236 -9.34 13.80 -9.92
N ARG A 237 -9.45 12.68 -9.19
CA ARG A 237 -8.60 11.50 -9.42
C ARG A 237 -9.43 10.24 -9.63
N ARG A 238 -9.18 9.56 -10.74
CA ARG A 238 -9.82 8.26 -11.02
C ARG A 238 -9.35 7.21 -10.02
N HIS A 239 -10.21 6.28 -9.73
CA HIS A 239 -9.93 5.20 -8.77
C HIS A 239 -10.62 3.90 -9.19
N ARG A 240 -10.03 2.75 -8.81
CA ARG A 240 -10.62 1.43 -9.03
C ARG A 240 -11.30 0.94 -7.76
N VAL A 241 -12.55 0.54 -7.90
CA VAL A 241 -13.42 0.03 -6.82
C VAL A 241 -14.17 -1.21 -7.28
N LEU A 242 -14.78 -1.94 -6.35
CA LEU A 242 -15.84 -2.88 -6.67
C LEU A 242 -17.03 -2.13 -7.27
N ALA A 243 -17.63 -2.70 -8.32
CA ALA A 243 -18.81 -2.14 -8.96
C ALA A 243 -20.03 -2.21 -8.03
N THR A 244 -20.67 -1.07 -7.80
CA THR A 244 -21.83 -0.93 -6.93
C THR A 244 -23.02 -0.32 -7.70
N ALA A 245 -24.18 -0.20 -7.05
CA ALA A 245 -25.29 0.58 -7.63
C ALA A 245 -24.90 2.04 -7.89
N VAL A 246 -23.99 2.60 -7.07
CA VAL A 246 -23.51 4.00 -7.21
C VAL A 246 -22.61 4.17 -8.43
N THR A 247 -21.75 3.19 -8.72
CA THR A 247 -20.89 3.24 -9.92
C THR A 247 -21.62 3.00 -11.23
N ARG A 248 -22.81 2.34 -11.19
CA ARG A 248 -23.66 2.07 -12.35
C ARG A 248 -24.61 3.22 -12.68
N ASP A 249 -24.97 4.00 -11.66
CA ASP A 249 -25.88 5.15 -11.78
C ASP A 249 -25.31 6.31 -10.96
N CYS A 250 -24.61 7.22 -11.63
CA CYS A 250 -23.93 8.36 -11.03
C CYS A 250 -24.92 9.53 -10.73
N ASP A 251 -26.14 9.49 -11.28
CA ASP A 251 -27.15 10.54 -11.12
C ASP A 251 -28.02 10.36 -9.87
N GLN A 252 -27.67 9.39 -9.01
CA GLN A 252 -28.39 9.17 -7.76
C GLN A 252 -28.33 10.42 -6.85
N PRO A 253 -29.40 10.69 -6.09
CA PRO A 253 -29.45 11.90 -5.25
C PRO A 253 -28.37 11.85 -4.16
N LYS A 254 -27.72 13.02 -3.95
CA LYS A 254 -26.79 13.23 -2.86
C LYS A 254 -27.56 13.13 -1.54
N LYS A 255 -27.16 12.20 -0.65
CA LYS A 255 -27.72 11.99 0.67
C LYS A 255 -26.68 11.36 1.58
N PHE A 256 -26.93 11.39 2.87
CA PHE A 256 -26.15 10.63 3.85
C PHE A 256 -26.56 9.15 3.77
N ILE A 257 -25.54 8.28 3.66
CA ILE A 257 -25.72 6.82 3.52
C ILE A 257 -25.20 6.05 4.73
N GLY A 258 -24.44 6.71 5.61
CA GLY A 258 -23.90 6.05 6.78
C GLY A 258 -23.24 6.99 7.77
N ARG A 259 -22.62 6.38 8.76
CA ARG A 259 -21.80 7.04 9.78
C ARG A 259 -20.55 6.22 10.03
N THR A 260 -19.46 6.89 10.39
CA THR A 260 -18.21 6.25 10.80
C THR A 260 -17.64 6.98 12.01
N VAL A 261 -16.79 6.31 12.77
CA VAL A 261 -16.05 6.92 13.88
C VAL A 261 -14.58 6.99 13.50
N VAL A 262 -14.01 8.17 13.54
CA VAL A 262 -12.57 8.42 13.36
C VAL A 262 -12.10 9.15 14.61
N GLU A 263 -11.12 8.62 15.32
CA GLU A 263 -10.55 9.22 16.53
C GLU A 263 -11.59 9.54 17.62
N GLY A 264 -12.56 8.65 17.80
CA GLY A 264 -13.63 8.82 18.78
C GLY A 264 -14.70 9.83 18.36
N LYS A 265 -14.56 10.54 17.24
CA LYS A 265 -15.55 11.47 16.71
C LYS A 265 -16.39 10.80 15.63
N GLN A 266 -17.71 11.02 15.70
CA GLN A 266 -18.64 10.50 14.71
C GLN A 266 -18.75 11.46 13.52
N TYR A 267 -18.65 10.88 12.30
CA TYR A 267 -18.81 11.57 11.03
C TYR A 267 -19.93 10.94 10.21
N VAL A 268 -20.69 11.75 9.50
CA VAL A 268 -21.64 11.28 8.50
C VAL A 268 -20.92 10.96 7.21
N VAL A 269 -21.32 9.87 6.54
CA VAL A 269 -20.78 9.46 5.25
C VAL A 269 -21.80 9.82 4.17
N PRO A 270 -21.53 10.82 3.33
CA PRO A 270 -22.39 11.12 2.18
C PRO A 270 -22.18 10.07 1.09
N ARG A 271 -23.20 9.84 0.25
CA ARG A 271 -23.02 9.13 -1.02
C ARG A 271 -21.96 9.85 -1.84
N PHE A 272 -21.19 9.12 -2.62
CA PHE A 272 -20.02 9.62 -3.38
C PHE A 272 -18.82 10.04 -2.52
N SER A 273 -18.79 9.68 -1.24
CA SER A 273 -17.61 9.90 -0.39
C SER A 273 -16.47 8.97 -0.77
N ALA A 274 -15.24 9.51 -0.81
CA ALA A 274 -14.01 8.72 -0.92
C ALA A 274 -13.67 7.91 0.35
N ALA A 275 -14.44 8.07 1.43
CA ALA A 275 -14.25 7.32 2.67
C ALA A 275 -14.55 5.84 2.48
N VAL A 276 -13.61 4.99 2.89
CA VAL A 276 -13.78 3.53 2.89
C VAL A 276 -14.64 3.07 4.06
N PRO A 277 -15.44 2.00 3.93
CA PRO A 277 -16.11 1.40 5.08
C PRO A 277 -15.11 0.65 5.97
N THR A 278 -15.12 1.00 7.26
CA THR A 278 -14.27 0.40 8.30
C THR A 278 -15.12 -0.32 9.34
N VAL A 279 -14.50 -1.01 10.29
CA VAL A 279 -15.17 -1.68 11.41
C VAL A 279 -16.05 -0.75 12.27
N THR A 280 -15.80 0.56 12.22
CA THR A 280 -16.60 1.58 12.92
C THR A 280 -17.72 2.18 12.07
N THR A 281 -17.84 1.75 10.81
CA THR A 281 -18.82 2.30 9.87
C THR A 281 -20.14 1.54 9.97
N SER A 282 -21.25 2.29 9.84
CA SER A 282 -22.60 1.74 9.79
C SER A 282 -23.44 2.44 8.72
N GLY A 283 -24.49 1.78 8.25
CA GLY A 283 -25.37 2.29 7.22
C GLY A 283 -25.34 1.45 5.96
N ARG A 284 -25.42 2.06 4.79
CA ARG A 284 -25.43 1.39 3.49
C ARG A 284 -24.02 1.13 2.98
N ILE A 285 -23.36 0.14 3.53
CA ILE A 285 -21.96 -0.19 3.22
C ILE A 285 -21.80 -0.53 1.72
N GLU A 286 -22.81 -1.18 1.12
CA GLU A 286 -22.85 -1.55 -0.29
C GLU A 286 -22.85 -0.37 -1.27
N GLU A 287 -23.13 0.85 -0.78
CA GLU A 287 -23.08 2.09 -1.56
C GLU A 287 -21.75 2.86 -1.40
N MET A 288 -20.85 2.42 -0.50
CA MET A 288 -19.59 3.11 -0.18
C MET A 288 -18.44 2.70 -1.10
N ALA A 289 -17.37 3.49 -1.08
CA ALA A 289 -16.15 3.21 -1.85
C ALA A 289 -15.42 1.97 -1.29
N MET A 290 -15.52 0.85 -1.98
CA MET A 290 -14.78 -0.37 -1.69
C MET A 290 -13.62 -0.49 -2.67
N TYR A 291 -12.48 0.12 -2.34
CA TYR A 291 -11.29 0.12 -3.21
C TYR A 291 -10.72 -1.28 -3.36
N CYS A 292 -10.71 -1.77 -4.59
CA CYS A 292 -10.32 -3.14 -4.92
C CYS A 292 -9.61 -3.18 -6.28
N GLY A 293 -8.45 -3.81 -6.35
CA GLY A 293 -7.70 -4.01 -7.59
C GLY A 293 -8.05 -5.34 -8.27
N LEU A 294 -7.46 -5.57 -9.44
CA LEU A 294 -7.67 -6.81 -10.21
C LEU A 294 -7.21 -8.07 -9.47
N SER A 295 -6.44 -7.92 -8.40
CA SER A 295 -5.99 -9.03 -7.54
C SER A 295 -7.10 -9.73 -6.76
N CYS A 296 -8.36 -9.21 -6.73
CA CYS A 296 -9.45 -9.83 -5.97
C CYS A 296 -9.76 -11.26 -6.42
N GLY A 297 -9.68 -11.57 -7.70
CA GLY A 297 -9.89 -12.92 -8.21
C GLY A 297 -8.94 -14.00 -7.66
N ALA A 298 -7.81 -13.60 -7.07
CA ALA A 298 -6.88 -14.51 -6.41
C ALA A 298 -7.09 -14.60 -4.87
N ILE A 299 -8.07 -13.87 -4.31
CA ILE A 299 -8.28 -13.75 -2.86
C ILE A 299 -9.50 -14.56 -2.44
N SER A 300 -9.28 -15.66 -1.71
CA SER A 300 -10.32 -16.64 -1.40
C SER A 300 -10.95 -16.52 0.00
N GLY A 301 -10.40 -15.68 0.90
CA GLY A 301 -10.94 -15.58 2.26
C GLY A 301 -10.11 -14.73 3.21
N GLU A 302 -10.70 -14.44 4.38
CA GLU A 302 -10.02 -13.76 5.48
C GLU A 302 -8.97 -14.68 6.12
N ARG A 303 -7.75 -14.16 6.31
CA ARG A 303 -6.62 -14.87 6.91
C ARG A 303 -5.67 -13.92 7.65
N PRO A 304 -4.81 -14.44 8.55
CA PRO A 304 -3.78 -13.60 9.17
C PRO A 304 -2.86 -12.94 8.15
N ALA A 305 -2.40 -11.72 8.44
CA ALA A 305 -1.42 -11.03 7.59
C ALA A 305 -0.12 -11.85 7.42
N ALA A 306 0.28 -12.59 8.45
CA ALA A 306 1.44 -13.47 8.40
C ALA A 306 1.32 -14.57 7.33
N ASP A 307 0.13 -15.16 7.14
CA ASP A 307 -0.12 -16.18 6.12
C ASP A 307 -0.04 -15.59 4.71
N ILE A 308 -0.50 -14.33 4.55
CA ILE A 308 -0.36 -13.60 3.28
C ILE A 308 1.12 -13.40 2.96
N VAL A 309 1.92 -12.92 3.91
CA VAL A 309 3.37 -12.73 3.72
C VAL A 309 4.08 -14.04 3.40
N ALA A 310 3.76 -15.13 4.13
CA ALA A 310 4.39 -16.44 3.96
C ALA A 310 4.14 -17.03 2.57
N GLU A 311 2.99 -16.76 1.96
CA GLU A 311 2.67 -17.20 0.60
C GLU A 311 3.64 -16.64 -0.45
N PHE A 312 4.08 -15.38 -0.29
CA PHE A 312 4.98 -14.71 -1.22
C PHE A 312 6.47 -14.93 -0.90
N ALA A 313 6.81 -15.41 0.29
CA ALA A 313 8.20 -15.52 0.76
C ALA A 313 9.08 -16.41 -0.13
N ARG A 314 8.51 -17.41 -0.81
CA ARG A 314 9.26 -18.32 -1.72
C ARG A 314 9.67 -17.64 -3.02
N ILE A 315 8.89 -16.66 -3.48
CA ILE A 315 9.10 -15.96 -4.76
C ILE A 315 9.84 -14.64 -4.55
N LEU A 316 9.71 -14.06 -3.35
CA LEU A 316 10.28 -12.76 -2.99
C LEU A 316 11.29 -12.92 -1.83
N PRO A 317 12.45 -13.55 -2.08
CA PRO A 317 13.44 -13.74 -1.02
C PRO A 317 13.99 -12.39 -0.54
N GLY A 318 14.30 -12.32 0.75
CA GLY A 318 14.96 -11.18 1.38
C GLY A 318 16.49 -11.30 1.36
N SER A 319 17.16 -10.29 1.96
CA SER A 319 18.60 -10.32 2.20
C SER A 319 18.95 -11.51 3.11
N GLY A 320 19.71 -12.49 2.61
CA GLY A 320 20.25 -13.60 3.41
C GLY A 320 19.89 -15.01 2.97
N THR A 321 19.12 -15.22 1.90
CA THR A 321 18.86 -16.55 1.34
C THR A 321 19.59 -16.81 0.00
N VAL A 322 20.92 -16.58 0.00
CA VAL A 322 21.80 -17.32 -0.91
C VAL A 322 22.40 -18.47 -0.08
N GLY A 323 21.56 -19.40 0.29
CA GLY A 323 21.95 -20.66 0.92
C GLY A 323 22.15 -21.70 -0.15
N THR A 324 23.40 -21.97 -0.47
CA THR A 324 23.87 -23.16 -1.16
C THR A 324 23.37 -24.42 -0.45
N GLU A 325 22.27 -25.01 -0.88
CA GLU A 325 22.12 -26.45 -0.73
C GLU A 325 22.87 -27.13 -1.90
N ASN A 326 24.18 -27.29 -1.71
CA ASN A 326 24.93 -28.34 -2.42
C ASN A 326 24.39 -29.68 -1.92
N VAL A 327 23.57 -30.32 -2.72
CA VAL A 327 23.32 -31.74 -2.60
C VAL A 327 24.64 -32.43 -2.94
N GLU A 328 25.41 -32.78 -1.94
CA GLU A 328 26.47 -33.77 -2.09
C GLU A 328 25.83 -35.13 -2.45
N GLU A 329 25.85 -35.49 -3.74
CA GLU A 329 25.71 -36.88 -4.16
C GLU A 329 26.84 -37.66 -3.57
N SER A 330 26.61 -38.33 -2.47
CA SER A 330 27.51 -39.36 -1.96
C SER A 330 27.43 -40.57 -2.88
N HIS A 331 28.34 -40.62 -3.83
CA HIS A 331 28.69 -41.91 -4.49
C HIS A 331 29.39 -42.79 -3.47
N GLY A 332 28.59 -43.61 -2.78
CA GLY A 332 29.12 -44.78 -2.06
C GLY A 332 29.44 -45.89 -3.03
N LYS A 333 30.73 -46.13 -3.21
CA LYS A 333 31.25 -47.39 -3.77
C LYS A 333 31.06 -48.47 -2.71
N LEU A 334 30.44 -49.55 -3.07
CA LEU A 334 30.90 -50.96 -3.04
C LEU A 334 29.74 -51.89 -3.43
#